data_c2c77d03a4fb52e3834b0f8a6037fa20
#
_entry.id   c2c77d03a4fb52e3834b0f8a6037fa20
#
_cell.length_a   1.000
_cell.length_b   1.000
_cell.length_c   1.000
_cell.angle_alpha   90.00
_cell.angle_beta   90.00
_cell.angle_gamma   90.00
#
_symmetry.space_group_name_H-M   'P 1'
#
loop_
_entity.id
_entity.type
_entity.pdbx_description
1 polymer ?
#
loop_
_entity_poly.entity_id
_entity_poly.type
_entity_poly.pdbx_seq_one_letter_code
_entity_poly.pdbx_strand_id
1 'polypeptide(L)'
;VFRNLTIREITDEEIKIFDRLKNGLDFGYAADPLAYLLMNYDKTRKRLYIFGEVYKVQLSNSKAVEEIKKLNPLNKRVTADSAEPRTINEFKKLGLNIIGAKKGPDSVEHGLKFLSEEIEEIIIDPVRCPNAKREFVGYEIEKDKEGNLKGEYPDKDNHTIDACRYGMEDEIINKKVKVKSKRKIGIR
;
A
#
# COMPACT_ATOMS: atom_id res chain seq x y z
N VAL A 1 12.91 -0.04 -8.60
CA VAL A 1 12.86 0.40 -7.18
C VAL A 1 12.86 -0.80 -6.26
N PHE A 2 11.94 -1.73 -6.44
CA PHE A 2 11.78 -2.89 -5.56
C PHE A 2 12.63 -4.08 -6.03
N ARG A 3 13.67 -4.45 -5.27
CA ARG A 3 14.53 -5.62 -5.53
C ARG A 3 14.15 -6.83 -4.69
N ASN A 4 13.25 -6.64 -3.74
CA ASN A 4 12.79 -7.60 -2.75
C ASN A 4 11.44 -8.24 -3.13
N LEU A 5 11.11 -8.30 -4.43
CA LEU A 5 9.87 -8.88 -4.92
C LEU A 5 9.98 -10.39 -5.13
N THR A 6 8.96 -11.11 -4.71
CA THR A 6 8.70 -12.51 -5.05
C THR A 6 7.30 -12.60 -5.66
N ILE A 7 7.22 -13.04 -6.91
CA ILE A 7 5.95 -13.22 -7.62
C ILE A 7 5.61 -14.70 -7.59
N ARG A 8 4.60 -15.06 -6.81
CA ARG A 8 4.11 -16.44 -6.68
C ARG A 8 2.67 -16.48 -6.22
N GLU A 9 2.02 -17.57 -6.44
CA GLU A 9 0.72 -17.87 -5.83
C GLU A 9 0.84 -17.87 -4.30
N ILE A 10 -0.18 -17.30 -3.64
CA ILE A 10 -0.36 -17.36 -2.18
C ILE A 10 -1.55 -18.29 -1.94
N THR A 11 -1.29 -19.42 -1.31
CA THR A 11 -2.32 -20.47 -1.17
C THR A 11 -3.40 -20.08 -0.17
N ASP A 12 -4.58 -20.72 -0.29
CA ASP A 12 -5.67 -20.49 0.66
C ASP A 12 -5.30 -20.92 2.09
N GLU A 13 -4.41 -21.92 2.23
CA GLU A 13 -3.85 -22.36 3.50
C GLU A 13 -2.99 -21.28 4.15
N GLU A 14 -2.15 -20.59 3.36
CA GLU A 14 -1.38 -19.44 3.84
C GLU A 14 -2.31 -18.30 4.28
N ILE A 15 -3.33 -17.99 3.47
CA ILE A 15 -4.28 -16.89 3.76
C ILE A 15 -5.05 -17.16 5.06
N LYS A 16 -5.43 -18.40 5.34
CA LYS A 16 -6.19 -18.78 6.55
C LYS A 16 -5.44 -18.50 7.86
N ILE A 17 -4.11 -18.49 7.83
CA ILE A 17 -3.29 -18.24 9.01
C ILE A 17 -2.79 -16.80 9.13
N PHE A 18 -3.17 -15.94 8.19
CA PHE A 18 -2.81 -14.52 8.24
C PHE A 18 -3.55 -13.79 9.36
N ASP A 19 -2.81 -13.18 10.27
CA ASP A 19 -3.32 -12.55 11.49
C ASP A 19 -3.13 -11.02 11.55
N ARG A 20 -2.29 -10.48 10.65
CA ARG A 20 -1.95 -9.05 10.60
C ARG A 20 -2.35 -8.41 9.28
N LEU A 21 -3.64 -8.47 9.01
CA LEU A 21 -4.22 -7.90 7.79
C LEU A 21 -4.02 -6.39 7.73
N LYS A 22 -3.61 -5.92 6.58
CA LYS A 22 -3.43 -4.52 6.20
C LYS A 22 -4.28 -4.22 4.98
N ASN A 23 -4.96 -3.09 5.00
CA ASN A 23 -5.83 -2.67 3.91
C ASN A 23 -5.48 -1.25 3.53
N GLY A 24 -5.11 -1.05 2.30
CA GLY A 24 -4.77 0.26 1.76
C GLY A 24 -5.62 0.63 0.56
N LEU A 25 -5.89 1.90 0.39
CA LEU A 25 -6.74 2.42 -0.68
C LEU A 25 -6.15 3.71 -1.24
N ASP A 26 -5.94 3.73 -2.55
CA ASP A 26 -5.67 4.91 -3.33
C ASP A 26 -6.89 5.26 -4.16
N PHE A 27 -7.36 6.52 -4.07
CA PHE A 27 -8.53 6.95 -4.80
C PHE A 27 -8.17 7.36 -6.22
N GLY A 28 -8.97 6.91 -7.18
CA GLY A 28 -8.96 7.37 -8.56
C GLY A 28 -10.39 7.36 -9.11
N TYR A 29 -10.65 8.11 -10.18
CA TYR A 29 -11.98 8.15 -10.75
C TYR A 29 -11.99 8.15 -12.28
N ALA A 30 -11.59 9.21 -12.94
CA ALA A 30 -11.79 9.37 -14.39
C ALA A 30 -10.79 8.55 -15.21
N ALA A 31 -9.55 8.96 -15.23
CA ALA A 31 -8.45 8.27 -15.92
C ALA A 31 -7.68 7.34 -14.98
N ASP A 32 -7.59 7.73 -13.70
CA ASP A 32 -6.86 6.99 -12.68
C ASP A 32 -7.76 5.93 -12.02
N PRO A 33 -7.28 4.73 -11.81
CA PRO A 33 -8.03 3.68 -11.14
C PRO A 33 -8.15 3.94 -9.64
N LEU A 34 -9.28 3.58 -9.06
CA LEU A 34 -9.33 3.26 -7.64
C LEU A 34 -8.53 1.97 -7.44
N ALA A 35 -7.54 2.02 -6.56
CA ALA A 35 -6.70 0.87 -6.22
C ALA A 35 -6.82 0.53 -4.73
N TYR A 36 -7.35 -0.65 -4.43
CA TYR A 36 -7.40 -1.19 -3.07
C TYR A 36 -6.56 -2.46 -3.00
N LEU A 37 -5.81 -2.62 -1.91
CA LEU A 37 -5.04 -3.82 -1.61
C LEU A 37 -5.43 -4.43 -0.26
N LEU A 38 -5.60 -5.76 -0.27
CA LEU A 38 -5.63 -6.59 0.92
C LEU A 38 -4.28 -7.29 1.07
N MET A 39 -3.67 -7.11 2.23
CA MET A 39 -2.30 -7.55 2.53
C MET A 39 -2.21 -8.20 3.90
N ASN A 40 -1.14 -8.94 4.15
CA ASN A 40 -0.73 -9.37 5.48
C ASN A 40 0.75 -9.05 5.72
N TYR A 41 1.08 -8.53 6.89
CA TYR A 41 2.46 -8.20 7.25
C TYR A 41 3.00 -9.09 8.38
N ASP A 42 3.86 -10.06 8.04
CA ASP A 42 4.65 -10.79 9.03
C ASP A 42 5.81 -9.92 9.53
N LYS A 43 5.60 -9.29 10.66
CA LYS A 43 6.55 -8.35 11.26
C LYS A 43 7.83 -9.05 11.74
N THR A 44 7.75 -10.31 12.11
CA THR A 44 8.88 -11.09 12.61
C THR A 44 9.86 -11.41 11.49
N ARG A 45 9.32 -11.83 10.34
CA ARG A 45 10.10 -12.15 9.14
C ARG A 45 10.27 -10.98 8.21
N LYS A 46 9.60 -9.85 8.51
CA LYS A 46 9.50 -8.66 7.65
C LYS A 46 9.03 -9.00 6.23
N ARG A 47 8.02 -9.85 6.13
CA ARG A 47 7.41 -10.26 4.87
C ARG A 47 6.05 -9.61 4.68
N LEU A 48 5.84 -9.02 3.52
CA LEU A 48 4.56 -8.46 3.11
C LEU A 48 3.94 -9.36 2.03
N TYR A 49 2.74 -9.82 2.28
CA TYR A 49 1.95 -10.63 1.35
C TYR A 49 0.84 -9.77 0.76
N ILE A 50 0.75 -9.67 -0.57
CA ILE A 50 -0.29 -8.94 -1.31
C ILE A 50 -1.13 -9.98 -2.05
N PHE A 51 -2.40 -10.16 -1.64
CA PHE A 51 -3.23 -11.27 -2.08
C PHE A 51 -4.69 -10.92 -2.38
N GLY A 52 -5.05 -9.65 -2.43
CA GLY A 52 -6.34 -9.18 -2.89
C GLY A 52 -6.26 -7.76 -3.41
N GLU A 53 -6.87 -7.51 -4.56
CA GLU A 53 -6.94 -6.17 -5.14
C GLU A 53 -8.32 -5.84 -5.71
N VAL A 54 -8.69 -4.56 -5.63
CA VAL A 54 -9.68 -3.93 -6.50
C VAL A 54 -8.95 -2.85 -7.28
N TYR A 55 -8.99 -2.93 -8.61
CA TYR A 55 -8.32 -1.98 -9.48
C TYR A 55 -9.24 -1.63 -10.65
N LYS A 56 -9.93 -0.50 -10.57
CA LYS A 56 -10.95 -0.14 -11.55
C LYS A 56 -11.06 1.38 -11.72
N VAL A 57 -11.21 1.82 -12.95
CA VAL A 57 -11.57 3.21 -13.32
C VAL A 57 -13.09 3.37 -13.31
N GLN A 58 -13.55 4.60 -13.11
CA GLN A 58 -14.97 5.00 -13.21
C GLN A 58 -15.91 4.16 -12.33
N LEU A 59 -15.43 3.70 -11.18
CA LEU A 59 -16.24 2.95 -10.25
C LEU A 59 -16.99 3.89 -9.31
N SER A 60 -18.30 3.74 -9.19
CA SER A 60 -19.06 4.50 -8.20
C SER A 60 -18.68 4.12 -6.78
N ASN A 61 -18.78 5.06 -5.83
CA ASN A 61 -18.42 4.85 -4.43
C ASN A 61 -19.16 3.67 -3.80
N SER A 62 -20.43 3.47 -4.11
CA SER A 62 -21.22 2.33 -3.63
C SER A 62 -20.67 0.99 -4.15
N LYS A 63 -20.33 0.93 -5.45
CA LYS A 63 -19.75 -0.25 -6.06
C LYS A 63 -18.34 -0.52 -5.54
N ALA A 64 -17.54 0.52 -5.34
CA ALA A 64 -16.21 0.40 -4.75
C ALA A 64 -16.28 -0.23 -3.35
N VAL A 65 -17.16 0.27 -2.49
CA VAL A 65 -17.36 -0.27 -1.14
C VAL A 65 -17.85 -1.72 -1.18
N GLU A 66 -18.76 -2.06 -2.11
CA GLU A 66 -19.23 -3.43 -2.30
C GLU A 66 -18.07 -4.38 -2.64
N GLU A 67 -17.24 -4.02 -3.63
CA GLU A 67 -16.09 -4.84 -4.04
C GLU A 67 -15.04 -4.98 -2.93
N ILE A 68 -14.74 -3.89 -2.22
CA ILE A 68 -13.82 -3.92 -1.08
C ILE A 68 -14.35 -4.84 0.03
N LYS A 69 -15.63 -4.79 0.35
CA LYS A 69 -16.24 -5.63 1.39
C LYS A 69 -16.20 -7.13 1.05
N LYS A 70 -16.23 -7.51 -0.22
CA LYS A 70 -16.05 -8.91 -0.64
C LYS A 70 -14.66 -9.44 -0.24
N LEU A 71 -13.62 -8.62 -0.37
CA LEU A 71 -12.26 -8.98 0.03
C LEU A 71 -11.99 -8.79 1.52
N ASN A 72 -12.71 -7.87 2.17
CA ASN A 72 -12.58 -7.53 3.58
C ASN A 72 -13.89 -7.78 4.35
N PRO A 73 -14.38 -9.03 4.43
CA PRO A 73 -15.70 -9.35 5.01
C PRO A 73 -15.80 -9.03 6.51
N LEU A 74 -14.67 -9.00 7.21
CA LEU A 74 -14.59 -8.61 8.62
C LEU A 74 -14.57 -7.08 8.82
N ASN A 75 -14.66 -6.31 7.74
CA ASN A 75 -14.62 -4.86 7.75
C ASN A 75 -13.45 -4.29 8.58
N LYS A 76 -12.27 -4.92 8.46
CA LYS A 76 -11.04 -4.42 9.08
C LYS A 76 -10.73 -3.03 8.52
N ARG A 77 -10.06 -2.22 9.33
CA ARG A 77 -9.75 -0.82 8.97
C ARG A 77 -9.00 -0.72 7.65
N VAL A 78 -9.50 0.13 6.76
CA VAL A 78 -8.85 0.56 5.52
C VAL A 78 -8.20 1.92 5.76
N THR A 79 -6.93 2.08 5.38
CA THR A 79 -6.25 3.38 5.38
C THR A 79 -6.17 3.89 3.94
N ALA A 80 -6.74 5.06 3.70
CA ALA A 80 -6.86 5.64 2.36
C ALA A 80 -6.05 6.94 2.22
N ASP A 81 -5.85 7.39 1.00
CA ASP A 81 -5.36 8.74 0.75
C ASP A 81 -6.22 9.78 1.49
N SER A 82 -5.58 10.65 2.27
CA SER A 82 -6.26 11.70 3.03
C SER A 82 -6.57 12.95 2.22
N ALA A 83 -6.15 13.04 0.97
CA ALA A 83 -6.47 14.17 0.08
C ALA A 83 -7.97 14.23 -0.28
N GLU A 84 -8.70 13.11 -0.11
CA GLU A 84 -10.09 12.93 -0.47
C GLU A 84 -11.05 12.80 0.76
N PRO A 85 -11.14 13.79 1.66
CA PRO A 85 -11.91 13.66 2.90
C PRO A 85 -13.41 13.48 2.67
N ARG A 86 -13.95 14.02 1.56
CA ARG A 86 -15.37 13.86 1.19
C ARG A 86 -15.65 12.43 0.79
N THR A 87 -14.80 11.84 -0.04
CA THR A 87 -14.91 10.44 -0.47
C THR A 87 -14.75 9.48 0.70
N ILE A 88 -13.81 9.74 1.61
CA ILE A 88 -13.66 8.98 2.86
C ILE A 88 -14.96 9.01 3.69
N ASN A 89 -15.59 10.18 3.85
CA ASN A 89 -16.83 10.30 4.59
C ASN A 89 -18.00 9.56 3.90
N GLU A 90 -18.05 9.56 2.58
CA GLU A 90 -19.05 8.82 1.83
C GLU A 90 -18.86 7.31 1.98
N PHE A 91 -17.64 6.80 1.90
CA PHE A 91 -17.32 5.40 2.15
C PHE A 91 -17.70 4.96 3.58
N LYS A 92 -17.49 5.84 4.58
CA LYS A 92 -17.96 5.60 5.96
C LYS A 92 -19.49 5.47 6.04
N LYS A 93 -20.23 6.36 5.36
CA LYS A 93 -21.71 6.30 5.30
C LYS A 93 -22.21 5.02 4.64
N LEU A 94 -21.45 4.48 3.67
CA LEU A 94 -21.70 3.20 3.03
C LEU A 94 -21.26 2.00 3.91
N GLY A 95 -20.78 2.26 5.12
CA GLY A 95 -20.46 1.26 6.14
C GLY A 95 -19.07 0.64 6.00
N LEU A 96 -18.13 1.28 5.30
CA LEU A 96 -16.74 0.85 5.30
C LEU A 96 -16.00 1.44 6.50
N ASN A 97 -15.24 0.61 7.22
CA ASN A 97 -14.34 1.07 8.28
C ASN A 97 -13.07 1.66 7.64
N ILE A 98 -13.07 2.97 7.40
CA ILE A 98 -12.03 3.67 6.65
C ILE A 98 -11.54 4.92 7.38
N ILE A 99 -10.24 5.18 7.29
CA ILE A 99 -9.60 6.41 7.77
C ILE A 99 -8.68 6.98 6.70
N GLY A 100 -8.41 8.29 6.78
CA GLY A 100 -7.37 8.93 5.98
C GLY A 100 -5.98 8.71 6.57
N ALA A 101 -4.99 8.53 5.71
CA ALA A 101 -3.60 8.42 6.06
C ALA A 101 -3.05 9.72 6.70
N LYS A 102 -2.13 9.60 7.64
CA LYS A 102 -1.45 10.73 8.27
C LYS A 102 -0.24 11.15 7.43
N LYS A 103 -0.46 11.98 6.43
CA LYS A 103 0.60 12.50 5.58
C LYS A 103 1.48 13.48 6.37
N GLY A 104 2.79 13.35 6.23
CA GLY A 104 3.79 14.30 6.72
C GLY A 104 4.75 14.67 5.59
N PRO A 105 5.66 15.63 5.80
CA PRO A 105 6.74 15.91 4.87
C PRO A 105 7.47 14.61 4.50
N ASP A 106 7.81 14.45 3.22
CA ASP A 106 8.55 13.32 2.67
C ASP A 106 7.89 11.95 2.88
N SER A 107 6.55 11.93 3.08
CA SER A 107 5.81 10.67 3.36
C SER A 107 5.90 9.67 2.22
N VAL A 108 6.01 10.12 0.96
CA VAL A 108 6.19 9.27 -0.22
C VAL A 108 7.55 8.60 -0.16
N GLU A 109 8.63 9.38 -0.06
CA GLU A 109 10.00 8.86 0.00
C GLU A 109 10.19 7.89 1.17
N HIS A 110 9.71 8.26 2.35
CA HIS A 110 9.80 7.39 3.52
C HIS A 110 9.00 6.10 3.37
N GLY A 111 7.83 6.17 2.74
CA GLY A 111 7.02 4.99 2.48
C GLY A 111 7.69 4.05 1.48
N LEU A 112 8.22 4.59 0.38
CA LEU A 112 8.93 3.81 -0.62
C LEU A 112 10.21 3.19 -0.07
N LYS A 113 11.01 3.95 0.71
CA LYS A 113 12.18 3.41 1.42
C LYS A 113 11.80 2.30 2.40
N PHE A 114 10.71 2.46 3.13
CA PHE A 114 10.24 1.40 4.03
C PHE A 114 9.93 0.11 3.26
N LEU A 115 9.20 0.21 2.15
CA LEU A 115 8.84 -0.95 1.33
C LEU A 115 10.05 -1.59 0.65
N SER A 116 11.01 -0.80 0.16
CA SER A 116 12.16 -1.30 -0.62
C SER A 116 13.37 -1.73 0.22
N GLU A 117 13.56 -1.14 1.42
CA GLU A 117 14.77 -1.35 2.22
C GLU A 117 14.52 -2.04 3.56
N GLU A 118 13.31 -1.89 4.13
CA GLU A 118 13.02 -2.41 5.47
C GLU A 118 12.21 -3.70 5.46
N ILE A 119 11.45 -3.93 4.39
CA ILE A 119 10.78 -5.21 4.15
C ILE A 119 11.76 -6.13 3.46
N GLU A 120 11.97 -7.30 4.04
CA GLU A 120 12.89 -8.32 3.49
C GLU A 120 12.35 -8.93 2.20
N GLU A 121 11.02 -9.12 2.13
CA GLU A 121 10.37 -9.75 0.98
C GLU A 121 8.93 -9.25 0.80
N ILE A 122 8.60 -8.81 -0.41
CA ILE A 122 7.23 -8.48 -0.83
C ILE A 122 6.76 -9.61 -1.76
N ILE A 123 5.79 -10.37 -1.31
CA ILE A 123 5.24 -11.51 -2.04
C ILE A 123 3.91 -11.07 -2.66
N ILE A 124 3.80 -11.15 -3.98
CA ILE A 124 2.60 -10.73 -4.72
C ILE A 124 2.01 -11.93 -5.45
N ASP A 125 0.73 -12.20 -5.19
CA ASP A 125 -0.03 -13.19 -5.94
C ASP A 125 -0.37 -12.64 -7.34
N PRO A 126 0.18 -13.21 -8.42
CA PRO A 126 0.01 -12.65 -9.77
C PRO A 126 -1.39 -12.85 -10.35
N VAL A 127 -2.16 -13.80 -9.81
CA VAL A 127 -3.52 -14.13 -10.28
C VAL A 127 -4.54 -13.27 -9.55
N ARG A 128 -4.40 -13.13 -8.23
CA ARG A 128 -5.28 -12.30 -7.39
C ARG A 128 -5.00 -10.81 -7.51
N CYS A 129 -3.74 -10.43 -7.81
CA CYS A 129 -3.25 -9.04 -7.82
C CYS A 129 -2.41 -8.74 -9.08
N PRO A 130 -2.99 -8.87 -10.29
CA PRO A 130 -2.26 -8.67 -11.55
C PRO A 130 -1.79 -7.23 -11.73
N ASN A 131 -2.53 -6.23 -11.24
CA ASN A 131 -2.15 -4.83 -11.35
C ASN A 131 -1.04 -4.47 -10.35
N ALA A 132 -1.13 -4.95 -9.11
CA ALA A 132 -0.04 -4.81 -8.15
C ALA A 132 1.26 -5.44 -8.69
N LYS A 133 1.19 -6.64 -9.26
CA LYS A 133 2.35 -7.24 -9.94
C LYS A 133 2.91 -6.31 -11.01
N ARG A 134 2.05 -5.79 -11.91
CA ARG A 134 2.49 -4.93 -13.03
C ARG A 134 3.20 -3.68 -12.52
N GLU A 135 2.58 -2.97 -11.58
CA GLU A 135 3.11 -1.72 -11.05
C GLU A 135 4.39 -1.92 -10.24
N PHE A 136 4.43 -2.87 -9.31
CA PHE A 136 5.63 -3.12 -8.51
C PHE A 136 6.83 -3.57 -9.33
N VAL A 137 6.63 -4.44 -10.32
CA VAL A 137 7.70 -4.92 -11.21
C VAL A 137 8.17 -3.80 -12.15
N GLY A 138 7.25 -3.00 -12.67
CA GLY A 138 7.53 -1.91 -13.62
C GLY A 138 7.98 -0.60 -12.98
N TYR A 139 8.00 -0.48 -11.65
CA TYR A 139 8.29 0.78 -10.97
C TYR A 139 9.79 1.09 -10.95
N GLU A 140 10.24 1.86 -11.91
CA GLU A 140 11.66 2.22 -12.10
C GLU A 140 11.85 3.73 -12.08
N ILE A 141 12.95 4.20 -11.46
CA ILE A 141 13.34 5.60 -11.51
C ILE A 141 13.74 5.94 -12.95
N GLU A 142 13.14 7.01 -13.47
CA GLU A 142 13.44 7.47 -14.83
C GLU A 142 14.92 7.90 -14.98
N LYS A 143 15.46 7.70 -16.17
CA LYS A 143 16.78 8.20 -16.54
C LYS A 143 16.64 9.47 -17.36
N ASP A 144 17.60 10.38 -17.23
CA ASP A 144 17.74 11.52 -18.12
C ASP A 144 18.30 11.08 -19.48
N LYS A 145 18.47 12.04 -20.42
CA LYS A 145 18.99 11.76 -21.77
C LYS A 145 20.45 11.26 -21.76
N GLU A 146 21.17 11.54 -20.71
CA GLU A 146 22.57 11.15 -20.47
C GLU A 146 22.66 9.79 -19.75
N GLY A 147 21.51 9.19 -19.35
CA GLY A 147 21.45 7.88 -18.68
C GLY A 147 21.57 7.93 -17.15
N ASN A 148 21.64 9.13 -16.54
CA ASN A 148 21.67 9.29 -15.10
C ASN A 148 20.26 9.16 -14.51
N LEU A 149 20.13 8.62 -13.30
CA LEU A 149 18.85 8.56 -12.59
C LEU A 149 18.38 9.98 -12.23
N LYS A 150 17.13 10.31 -12.53
CA LYS A 150 16.52 11.63 -12.25
C LYS A 150 16.37 11.96 -10.75
N GLY A 151 16.61 11.01 -9.87
CA GLY A 151 16.54 11.21 -8.42
C GLY A 151 15.12 11.29 -7.83
N GLU A 152 14.10 11.38 -8.65
CA GLU A 152 12.70 11.42 -8.23
C GLU A 152 11.99 10.11 -8.58
N TYR A 153 11.06 9.73 -7.71
CA TYR A 153 10.21 8.57 -7.98
C TYR A 153 9.13 8.93 -9.01
N PRO A 154 8.81 8.04 -9.97
CA PRO A 154 7.76 8.30 -10.95
C PRO A 154 6.40 8.50 -10.29
N ASP A 155 5.64 9.48 -10.76
CA ASP A 155 4.25 9.73 -10.36
C ASP A 155 3.27 9.19 -11.41
N LYS A 156 3.49 7.95 -11.81
CA LYS A 156 2.64 7.21 -12.77
C LYS A 156 2.73 5.71 -12.50
N ASP A 157 1.66 4.99 -12.84
CA ASP A 157 1.59 3.54 -12.65
C ASP A 157 2.00 3.09 -11.24
N ASN A 158 1.55 3.83 -10.22
CA ASN A 158 1.92 3.67 -8.82
C ASN A 158 0.73 3.52 -7.86
N HIS A 159 -0.49 3.39 -8.38
CA HIS A 159 -1.72 3.38 -7.57
C HIS A 159 -1.76 2.25 -6.53
N THR A 160 -1.35 1.04 -6.91
CA THR A 160 -1.26 -0.08 -5.95
C THR A 160 -0.09 0.09 -4.98
N ILE A 161 0.99 0.75 -5.42
CA ILE A 161 2.14 1.07 -4.55
C ILE A 161 1.71 2.10 -3.50
N ASP A 162 0.93 3.10 -3.90
CA ASP A 162 0.40 4.11 -2.99
C ASP A 162 -0.63 3.52 -2.03
N ALA A 163 -1.54 2.67 -2.52
CA ALA A 163 -2.43 1.89 -1.66
C ALA A 163 -1.64 1.05 -0.65
N CYS A 164 -0.56 0.38 -1.09
CA CYS A 164 0.32 -0.37 -0.20
C CYS A 164 0.95 0.52 0.88
N ARG A 165 1.50 1.68 0.52
CA ARG A 165 2.07 2.65 1.46
C ARG A 165 1.05 3.10 2.51
N TYR A 166 -0.19 3.42 2.09
CA TYR A 166 -1.25 3.80 3.02
C TYR A 166 -1.62 2.65 3.96
N GLY A 167 -1.78 1.43 3.45
CA GLY A 167 -2.07 0.26 4.27
C GLY A 167 -0.97 -0.07 5.29
N MET A 168 0.28 0.28 4.99
CA MET A 168 1.45 0.05 5.87
C MET A 168 1.82 1.25 6.74
N GLU A 169 1.04 2.33 6.71
CA GLU A 169 1.36 3.60 7.39
C GLU A 169 1.70 3.44 8.87
N ASP A 170 0.96 2.65 9.61
CA ASP A 170 1.18 2.42 11.04
C ASP A 170 2.54 1.78 11.34
N GLU A 171 3.04 0.91 10.48
CA GLU A 171 4.37 0.32 10.60
C GLU A 171 5.48 1.34 10.27
N ILE A 172 5.26 2.17 9.25
CA ILE A 172 6.16 3.25 8.83
C ILE A 172 6.31 4.30 9.94
N ILE A 173 5.22 4.77 10.52
CA ILE A 173 5.21 5.79 11.60
C ILE A 173 5.85 5.24 12.87
N ASN A 174 5.51 4.03 13.30
CA ASN A 174 6.06 3.41 14.50
C ASN A 174 7.58 3.29 14.45
N LYS A 175 8.16 3.10 13.27
CA LYS A 175 9.60 3.07 13.09
C LYS A 175 10.24 4.46 13.28
N LYS A 176 9.64 5.53 12.71
CA LYS A 176 10.13 6.91 12.93
C LYS A 176 10.22 7.27 14.41
N VAL A 177 9.23 6.88 15.20
CA VAL A 177 9.20 7.14 16.66
C VAL A 177 10.34 6.40 17.36
N LYS A 178 10.58 5.13 17.04
CA LYS A 178 11.67 4.32 17.63
C LYS A 178 13.06 4.89 17.32
N VAL A 179 13.30 5.36 16.11
CA VAL A 179 14.58 5.97 15.70
C VAL A 179 14.81 7.29 16.45
N LYS A 180 13.79 8.14 16.57
CA LYS A 180 13.89 9.41 17.33
C LYS A 180 14.16 9.17 18.82
N SER A 181 13.56 8.16 19.43
CA SER A 181 13.80 7.84 20.85
C SER A 181 15.22 7.33 21.10
N LYS A 182 15.78 6.51 20.24
CA LYS A 182 17.17 6.03 20.34
C LYS A 182 18.20 7.16 20.20
N ARG A 183 17.94 8.17 19.34
CA ARG A 183 18.82 9.34 19.19
C ARG A 183 18.81 10.25 20.43
N LYS A 184 17.71 10.31 21.20
CA LYS A 184 17.64 11.10 22.45
C LYS A 184 18.36 10.46 23.64
N ILE A 185 18.59 9.15 23.61
CA ILE A 185 19.25 8.39 24.69
C ILE A 185 20.78 8.32 24.49
N GLY A 186 21.29 8.69 23.34
CA GLY A 186 22.72 8.61 22.97
C GLY A 186 23.54 9.88 23.20
N ILE A 187 23.06 10.86 23.99
CA ILE A 187 23.82 12.07 24.33
C ILE A 187 23.97 12.12 25.86
N ARG A 188 24.99 11.47 26.35
CA ARG A 188 25.82 11.86 27.52
C ARG A 188 27.19 11.25 27.38
#